data_e3762c3435e2e049d4f7ad00fb54306a
#
_entry.id   e3762c3435e2e049d4f7ad00fb54306a
#
_cell.length_a   1.000
_cell.length_b   1.000
_cell.length_c   1.000
_cell.angle_alpha   90.00
_cell.angle_beta   90.00
_cell.angle_gamma   90.00
#
_symmetry.space_group_name_H-M   'P 1'
#
loop_
_entity.id
_entity.type
_entity.pdbx_description
1 polymer ?
#
loop_
_entity_poly.entity_id
_entity_poly.type
_entity_poly.pdbx_seq_one_letter_code
_entity_poly.pdbx_strand_id
1 'polypeptide(L)'
;MTSLAFSKTKRSAFSLVELVVVVLIIGILAAVAAPRMFRTAEDARDAATKASLSVIRDSIERYKSEIGKYPEEANIETNLKTYIRGPFPSVQTPSVPKEHRNNTVVANDGDPIASFTGTAGWAYNESTGEFVVNHDRCLSW
;
A
#
# COMPACT_ATOMS: atom_id res chain seq x y z
N MET A 1 -24.19 -70.77 -7.93
CA MET A 1 -24.58 -69.50 -8.58
C MET A 1 -24.80 -68.49 -7.46
N THR A 2 -23.77 -67.64 -7.20
CA THR A 2 -23.81 -66.65 -6.09
C THR A 2 -24.21 -65.30 -6.69
N SER A 3 -25.44 -64.85 -6.34
CA SER A 3 -25.95 -63.54 -6.79
C SER A 3 -25.35 -62.40 -5.99
N LEU A 4 -24.54 -61.54 -6.58
CA LEU A 4 -24.02 -60.29 -6.01
C LEU A 4 -25.13 -59.26 -5.98
N ALA A 5 -25.67 -58.93 -4.80
CA ALA A 5 -26.61 -57.86 -4.61
C ALA A 5 -25.88 -56.51 -4.63
N PHE A 6 -26.05 -55.73 -5.68
CA PHE A 6 -25.58 -54.33 -5.77
C PHE A 6 -26.43 -53.44 -4.85
N SER A 7 -25.81 -52.95 -3.79
CA SER A 7 -26.42 -51.95 -2.91
C SER A 7 -26.51 -50.61 -3.63
N LYS A 8 -27.72 -50.15 -3.91
CA LYS A 8 -28.01 -48.85 -4.52
C LYS A 8 -27.89 -47.76 -3.47
N THR A 9 -26.77 -47.09 -3.39
CA THR A 9 -26.58 -45.88 -2.56
C THR A 9 -27.58 -44.81 -3.02
N LYS A 10 -28.53 -44.45 -2.15
CA LYS A 10 -29.43 -43.30 -2.37
C LYS A 10 -28.62 -42.04 -2.39
N ARG A 11 -28.48 -41.42 -3.56
CA ARG A 11 -27.96 -40.05 -3.67
C ARG A 11 -29.05 -39.11 -3.17
N SER A 12 -28.81 -38.43 -2.04
CA SER A 12 -29.68 -37.36 -1.58
C SER A 12 -29.61 -36.21 -2.58
N ALA A 13 -30.73 -35.89 -3.20
CA ALA A 13 -30.85 -34.72 -4.08
C ALA A 13 -31.08 -33.48 -3.22
N PHE A 14 -30.30 -32.42 -3.45
CA PHE A 14 -30.49 -31.14 -2.78
C PHE A 14 -31.84 -30.52 -3.17
N SER A 15 -32.55 -29.99 -2.18
CA SER A 15 -33.81 -29.27 -2.40
C SER A 15 -33.50 -27.89 -3.01
N LEU A 16 -34.31 -27.41 -3.95
CA LEU A 16 -34.24 -26.07 -4.49
C LEU A 16 -34.32 -25.00 -3.40
N VAL A 17 -35.16 -25.22 -2.38
CA VAL A 17 -35.33 -24.34 -1.23
C VAL A 17 -34.02 -24.25 -0.41
N GLU A 18 -33.36 -25.38 -0.20
CA GLU A 18 -32.11 -25.44 0.56
C GLU A 18 -31.02 -24.66 -0.16
N LEU A 19 -30.94 -24.74 -1.49
CA LEU A 19 -30.00 -23.93 -2.28
C LEU A 19 -30.31 -22.43 -2.17
N VAL A 20 -31.60 -22.05 -2.31
CA VAL A 20 -32.03 -20.64 -2.25
C VAL A 20 -31.73 -20.03 -0.86
N VAL A 21 -31.99 -20.77 0.22
CA VAL A 21 -31.69 -20.30 1.59
C VAL A 21 -30.19 -20.11 1.78
N VAL A 22 -29.35 -21.01 1.30
CA VAL A 22 -27.89 -20.89 1.38
C VAL A 22 -27.38 -19.66 0.66
N VAL A 23 -27.80 -19.43 -0.60
CA VAL A 23 -27.34 -18.24 -1.34
C VAL A 23 -27.87 -16.94 -0.74
N LEU A 24 -29.05 -16.94 -0.15
CA LEU A 24 -29.61 -15.81 0.57
C LEU A 24 -28.73 -15.44 1.80
N ILE A 25 -28.37 -16.44 2.61
CA ILE A 25 -27.51 -16.24 3.79
C ILE A 25 -26.14 -15.72 3.35
N ILE A 26 -25.51 -16.34 2.34
CA ILE A 26 -24.22 -15.90 1.82
C ILE A 26 -24.32 -14.47 1.29
N GLY A 27 -25.40 -14.11 0.59
CA GLY A 27 -25.64 -12.76 0.09
C GLY A 27 -25.68 -11.71 1.21
N ILE A 28 -26.39 -11.99 2.29
CA ILE A 28 -26.46 -11.11 3.47
C ILE A 28 -25.09 -10.96 4.14
N LEU A 29 -24.36 -12.06 4.32
CA LEU A 29 -23.02 -12.03 4.92
C LEU A 29 -22.02 -11.26 4.04
N ALA A 30 -22.07 -11.46 2.73
CA ALA A 30 -21.22 -10.76 1.78
C ALA A 30 -21.51 -9.24 1.78
N ALA A 31 -22.77 -8.83 1.85
CA ALA A 31 -23.16 -7.42 1.89
C ALA A 31 -22.59 -6.68 3.12
N VAL A 32 -22.42 -7.36 4.25
CA VAL A 32 -21.82 -6.78 5.47
C VAL A 32 -20.29 -6.86 5.45
N ALA A 33 -19.72 -7.92 4.88
CA ALA A 33 -18.29 -8.16 4.90
C ALA A 33 -17.52 -7.29 3.87
N ALA A 34 -18.08 -7.09 2.68
CA ALA A 34 -17.40 -6.40 1.58
C ALA A 34 -16.94 -4.95 1.94
N PRO A 35 -17.78 -4.08 2.54
CA PRO A 35 -17.34 -2.73 2.90
C PRO A 35 -16.19 -2.71 3.92
N ARG A 36 -16.13 -3.68 4.81
CA ARG A 36 -15.06 -3.79 5.82
C ARG A 36 -13.73 -4.19 5.18
N MET A 37 -13.77 -5.10 4.21
CA MET A 37 -12.56 -5.52 3.49
C MET A 37 -11.90 -4.37 2.72
N PHE A 38 -12.69 -3.49 2.09
CA PHE A 38 -12.16 -2.33 1.37
C PHE A 38 -11.45 -1.37 2.31
N ARG A 39 -12.05 -1.02 3.46
CA ARG A 39 -11.43 -0.15 4.48
C ARG A 39 -10.13 -0.75 5.01
N THR A 40 -10.12 -2.03 5.35
CA THR A 40 -8.90 -2.70 5.82
C THR A 40 -7.77 -2.67 4.78
N ALA A 41 -8.11 -2.80 3.49
CA ALA A 41 -7.14 -2.72 2.42
C ALA A 41 -6.59 -1.28 2.23
N GLU A 42 -7.41 -0.26 2.45
CA GLU A 42 -7.00 1.14 2.44
C GLU A 42 -6.08 1.45 3.62
N ASP A 43 -6.46 1.07 4.83
CA ASP A 43 -5.65 1.24 6.04
C ASP A 43 -4.28 0.54 5.92
N ALA A 44 -4.25 -0.64 5.31
CA ALA A 44 -3.00 -1.36 5.06
C ALA A 44 -2.06 -0.62 4.09
N ARG A 45 -2.61 0.01 3.05
CA ARG A 45 -1.82 0.82 2.10
C ARG A 45 -1.31 2.11 2.74
N ASP A 46 -2.09 2.74 3.61
CA ASP A 46 -1.66 3.89 4.39
C ASP A 46 -0.51 3.50 5.31
N ALA A 47 -0.64 2.41 6.04
CA ALA A 47 0.41 1.89 6.92
C ALA A 47 1.68 1.54 6.13
N ALA A 48 1.56 0.92 4.96
CA ALA A 48 2.69 0.61 4.08
C ALA A 48 3.41 1.88 3.59
N THR A 49 2.67 2.94 3.22
CA THR A 49 3.25 4.20 2.81
C THR A 49 3.99 4.89 3.97
N LYS A 50 3.41 4.90 5.18
CA LYS A 50 4.06 5.45 6.38
C LYS A 50 5.33 4.68 6.74
N ALA A 51 5.29 3.36 6.66
CA ALA A 51 6.49 2.54 6.89
C ALA A 51 7.59 2.84 5.85
N SER A 52 7.22 2.98 4.57
CA SER A 52 8.14 3.38 3.51
C SER A 52 8.77 4.75 3.75
N LEU A 53 7.95 5.72 4.18
CA LEU A 53 8.41 7.06 4.53
C LEU A 53 9.44 7.04 5.67
N SER A 54 9.17 6.27 6.72
CA SER A 54 10.10 6.10 7.84
C SER A 54 11.43 5.50 7.37
N VAL A 55 11.38 4.43 6.56
CA VAL A 55 12.60 3.78 6.04
C VAL A 55 13.44 4.75 5.19
N ILE A 56 12.79 5.57 4.36
CA ILE A 56 13.50 6.54 3.53
C ILE A 56 14.13 7.63 4.41
N ARG A 57 13.40 8.19 5.37
CA ARG A 57 13.92 9.19 6.32
C ARG A 57 15.12 8.66 7.11
N ASP A 58 15.02 7.45 7.65
CA ASP A 58 16.12 6.81 8.37
C ASP A 58 17.35 6.60 7.46
N SER A 59 17.11 6.28 6.18
CA SER A 59 18.18 6.12 5.19
C SER A 59 18.87 7.43 4.83
N ILE A 60 18.10 8.53 4.74
CA ILE A 60 18.64 9.88 4.51
C ILE A 60 19.53 10.31 5.69
N GLU A 61 19.08 10.11 6.92
CA GLU A 61 19.88 10.46 8.11
C GLU A 61 21.15 9.60 8.22
N ARG A 62 21.08 8.32 7.88
CA ARG A 62 22.27 7.46 7.82
C ARG A 62 23.26 7.90 6.77
N TYR A 63 22.78 8.22 5.56
CA TYR A 63 23.62 8.78 4.50
C TYR A 63 24.31 10.05 4.96
N LYS A 64 23.57 11.00 5.56
CA LYS A 64 24.13 12.23 6.13
C LYS A 64 25.19 11.96 7.19
N SER A 65 24.95 11.01 8.06
CA SER A 65 25.90 10.64 9.13
C SER A 65 27.22 10.09 8.56
N GLU A 66 27.18 9.36 7.44
CA GLU A 66 28.36 8.75 6.83
C GLU A 66 29.09 9.69 5.86
N ILE A 67 28.34 10.50 5.09
CA ILE A 67 28.89 11.36 4.01
C ILE A 67 29.07 12.81 4.49
N GLY A 68 28.40 13.21 5.58
CA GLY A 68 28.48 14.59 6.14
C GLY A 68 27.54 15.60 5.49
N LYS A 69 26.79 15.21 4.45
CA LYS A 69 25.79 16.05 3.78
C LYS A 69 24.56 15.22 3.41
N TYR A 70 23.45 15.87 3.17
CA TYR A 70 22.25 15.22 2.64
C TYR A 70 22.46 14.75 1.19
N PRO A 71 21.75 13.68 0.75
CA PRO A 71 21.83 13.23 -0.64
C PRO A 71 21.26 14.27 -1.60
N GLU A 72 21.87 14.40 -2.78
CA GLU A 72 21.35 15.25 -3.85
C GLU A 72 20.05 14.68 -4.40
N GLU A 73 19.03 15.54 -4.63
CA GLU A 73 17.71 15.10 -5.11
C GLU A 73 17.80 14.28 -6.40
N ALA A 74 18.54 14.77 -7.39
CA ALA A 74 18.71 14.10 -8.68
C ALA A 74 19.25 12.67 -8.60
N ASN A 75 19.93 12.33 -7.51
CA ASN A 75 20.59 11.04 -7.30
C ASN A 75 20.08 10.30 -6.05
N ILE A 76 19.00 10.76 -5.42
CA ILE A 76 18.56 10.26 -4.13
C ILE A 76 18.31 8.74 -4.12
N GLU A 77 17.67 8.20 -5.16
CA GLU A 77 17.42 6.76 -5.27
C GLU A 77 18.74 5.95 -5.33
N THR A 78 19.74 6.46 -6.07
CA THR A 78 21.04 5.83 -6.21
C THR A 78 21.85 5.93 -4.92
N ASN A 79 21.83 7.09 -4.29
CA ASN A 79 22.54 7.37 -3.05
C ASN A 79 22.01 6.53 -1.89
N LEU A 80 20.70 6.33 -1.83
CA LEU A 80 20.05 5.53 -0.78
C LEU A 80 20.03 4.03 -1.05
N LYS A 81 20.45 3.57 -2.24
CA LYS A 81 20.40 2.15 -2.62
C LYS A 81 21.14 1.21 -1.68
N THR A 82 22.19 1.68 -1.02
CA THR A 82 22.97 0.90 -0.04
C THR A 82 22.21 0.72 1.27
N TYR A 83 21.33 1.65 1.61
CA TYR A 83 20.59 1.71 2.86
C TYR A 83 19.19 1.09 2.75
N ILE A 84 18.63 1.07 1.55
CA ILE A 84 17.30 0.51 1.26
C ILE A 84 17.45 -0.81 0.52
N ARG A 85 16.93 -1.90 1.10
CA ARG A 85 16.90 -3.20 0.42
C ARG A 85 15.74 -3.27 -0.58
N GLY A 86 16.06 -3.50 -1.84
CA GLY A 86 15.07 -3.64 -2.92
C GLY A 86 14.88 -2.37 -3.74
N PRO A 87 13.78 -2.26 -4.49
CA PRO A 87 13.47 -1.07 -5.26
C PRO A 87 13.11 0.10 -4.35
N PHE A 88 13.32 1.33 -4.85
CA PHE A 88 12.90 2.53 -4.12
C PHE A 88 11.38 2.49 -3.86
N PRO A 89 10.93 2.73 -2.62
CA PRO A 89 9.53 2.56 -2.25
C PRO A 89 8.60 3.53 -2.99
N SER A 90 7.41 3.04 -3.37
CA SER A 90 6.36 3.87 -3.98
C SER A 90 5.30 4.26 -2.96
N VAL A 91 4.68 5.41 -3.17
CA VAL A 91 3.46 5.82 -2.46
C VAL A 91 2.32 4.90 -2.87
N GLN A 92 1.61 4.32 -1.90
CA GLN A 92 0.50 3.39 -2.12
C GLN A 92 -0.82 3.85 -1.52
N THR A 93 -0.79 4.88 -0.67
CA THR A 93 -1.96 5.38 0.04
C THR A 93 -3.11 5.76 -0.91
N PRO A 94 -4.36 5.35 -0.63
CA PRO A 94 -5.53 5.82 -1.36
C PRO A 94 -5.86 7.30 -1.08
N SER A 95 -5.26 7.89 -0.06
CA SER A 95 -5.46 9.30 0.31
C SER A 95 -4.96 10.27 -0.75
N VAL A 96 -4.08 9.82 -1.66
CA VAL A 96 -3.60 10.63 -2.79
C VAL A 96 -4.16 10.11 -4.12
N PRO A 97 -4.27 10.98 -5.15
CA PRO A 97 -4.65 10.59 -6.50
C PRO A 97 -3.75 9.47 -7.06
N LYS A 98 -4.29 8.67 -7.98
CA LYS A 98 -3.59 7.49 -8.50
C LYS A 98 -2.28 7.84 -9.20
N GLU A 99 -2.21 8.99 -9.87
CA GLU A 99 -1.03 9.53 -10.54
C GLU A 99 0.15 9.82 -9.60
N HIS A 100 -0.12 10.12 -8.32
CA HIS A 100 0.90 10.33 -7.29
C HIS A 100 1.36 9.02 -6.61
N ARG A 101 0.77 7.88 -6.96
CA ARG A 101 1.13 6.57 -6.36
C ARG A 101 2.29 5.94 -7.12
N ASN A 102 3.44 6.58 -7.06
CA ASN A 102 4.67 6.16 -7.72
C ASN A 102 5.88 6.35 -6.78
N ASN A 103 7.07 6.02 -7.25
CA ASN A 103 8.31 6.14 -6.49
C ASN A 103 9.15 7.37 -6.88
N THR A 104 8.66 8.22 -7.79
CA THR A 104 9.40 9.40 -8.22
C THR A 104 9.49 10.44 -7.12
N VAL A 105 10.61 11.12 -7.05
CA VAL A 105 10.90 12.20 -6.11
C VAL A 105 10.95 13.51 -6.87
N VAL A 106 10.44 14.58 -6.30
CA VAL A 106 10.54 15.95 -6.83
C VAL A 106 11.24 16.84 -5.81
N ALA A 107 12.13 17.70 -6.30
CA ALA A 107 12.77 18.72 -5.49
C ALA A 107 11.74 19.71 -4.93
N ASN A 108 11.91 20.10 -3.68
CA ASN A 108 11.08 21.10 -3.02
C ASN A 108 11.93 21.91 -2.02
N ASP A 109 12.06 23.22 -2.26
CA ASP A 109 12.90 24.12 -1.46
C ASP A 109 12.18 24.69 -0.22
N GLY A 110 10.95 24.26 0.04
CA GLY A 110 10.18 24.69 1.22
C GLY A 110 10.80 24.20 2.53
N ASP A 111 10.77 25.04 3.57
CA ASP A 111 11.20 24.71 4.93
C ASP A 111 10.17 25.26 5.93
N PRO A 112 9.22 24.42 6.41
CA PRO A 112 8.95 23.06 5.99
C PRO A 112 8.33 22.98 4.58
N ILE A 113 8.36 21.76 3.97
CA ILE A 113 7.68 21.51 2.70
C ILE A 113 6.17 21.68 2.89
N ALA A 114 5.59 22.71 2.29
CA ALA A 114 4.18 23.06 2.41
C ALA A 114 3.44 23.20 1.06
N SER A 115 4.17 23.16 -0.05
CA SER A 115 3.62 23.24 -1.40
C SER A 115 3.97 21.99 -2.20
N PHE A 116 3.03 21.52 -3.03
CA PHE A 116 3.18 20.29 -3.79
C PHE A 116 2.97 20.55 -5.26
N THR A 117 3.81 19.96 -6.09
CA THR A 117 3.80 20.17 -7.53
C THR A 117 3.97 18.86 -8.30
N GLY A 118 3.42 18.82 -9.51
CA GLY A 118 3.54 17.68 -10.41
C GLY A 118 2.82 16.43 -9.88
N THR A 119 3.21 15.28 -10.41
CA THR A 119 2.61 13.96 -10.13
C THR A 119 3.59 13.01 -9.44
N ALA A 120 4.74 13.50 -8.96
CA ALA A 120 5.68 12.69 -8.19
C ALA A 120 5.03 12.20 -6.89
N GLY A 121 5.38 10.99 -6.46
CA GLY A 121 4.87 10.43 -5.21
C GLY A 121 5.46 11.09 -3.98
N TRP A 122 6.73 11.48 -4.06
CA TRP A 122 7.51 12.03 -2.95
C TRP A 122 8.01 13.44 -3.24
N ALA A 123 8.14 14.26 -2.21
CA ALA A 123 8.83 15.55 -2.26
C ALA A 123 10.00 15.51 -1.27
N TYR A 124 11.11 16.13 -1.66
CA TYR A 124 12.36 16.14 -0.91
C TYR A 124 13.03 17.51 -0.95
N ASN A 125 13.50 17.95 0.20
CA ASN A 125 14.34 19.13 0.35
C ASN A 125 15.78 18.69 0.69
N GLU A 126 16.71 18.86 -0.24
CA GLU A 126 18.11 18.46 -0.02
C GLU A 126 18.86 19.35 0.98
N SER A 127 18.38 20.57 1.23
CA SER A 127 19.01 21.49 2.19
C SER A 127 18.71 21.11 3.65
N THR A 128 17.50 20.67 3.91
CA THR A 128 17.03 20.30 5.26
C THR A 128 17.02 18.80 5.51
N GLY A 129 16.98 17.99 4.44
CA GLY A 129 16.77 16.54 4.50
C GLY A 129 15.30 16.14 4.67
N GLU A 130 14.37 17.10 4.65
CA GLU A 130 12.96 16.82 4.79
C GLU A 130 12.44 15.99 3.62
N PHE A 131 11.74 14.90 3.92
CA PHE A 131 11.17 13.99 2.95
C PHE A 131 9.72 13.69 3.32
N VAL A 132 8.79 13.95 2.40
CA VAL A 132 7.34 13.81 2.62
C VAL A 132 6.64 13.19 1.41
N VAL A 133 5.40 12.74 1.61
CA VAL A 133 4.51 12.42 0.48
C VAL A 133 4.14 13.72 -0.23
N ASN A 134 4.29 13.77 -1.55
CA ASN A 134 4.01 14.95 -2.37
C ASN A 134 2.50 15.22 -2.51
N HIS A 135 1.82 15.42 -1.37
CA HIS A 135 0.39 15.73 -1.35
C HIS A 135 -0.04 16.33 0.00
N ASP A 136 -0.89 17.36 -0.04
CA ASP A 136 -1.38 18.13 1.11
C ASP A 136 -2.05 17.27 2.20
N ARG A 137 -2.76 16.23 1.83
CA ARG A 137 -3.43 15.30 2.76
C ARG A 137 -2.49 14.48 3.64
N CYS A 138 -1.20 14.43 3.30
CA CYS A 138 -0.22 13.60 3.97
C CYS A 138 0.85 14.41 4.74
N LEU A 139 0.68 15.72 4.88
CA LEU A 139 1.62 16.61 5.59
C LEU A 139 1.87 16.23 7.05
N SER A 140 0.92 15.58 7.68
CA SER A 140 1.02 15.18 9.10
C SER A 140 1.72 13.83 9.32
N TRP A 141 2.27 13.23 8.28
CA TRP A 141 2.88 11.89 8.33
C TRP A 141 4.38 11.92 8.64
#